data_f5fc539e3217e8cd98043305bba807ce
#
_entry.id   f5fc539e3217e8cd98043305bba807ce
#
_cell.length_a   1.000
_cell.length_b   1.000
_cell.length_c   1.000
_cell.angle_alpha   90.00
_cell.angle_beta   90.00
_cell.angle_gamma   90.00
#
_symmetry.space_group_name_H-M   'P 1'
#
loop_
_entity.id
_entity.type
_entity.pdbx_description
1 polymer ?
#
loop_
_entity_poly.entity_id
_entity_poly.type
_entity_poly.pdbx_seq_one_letter_code
_entity_poly.pdbx_strand_id
1 'polypeptide(L)'
;MKHLNVLAGAALLFLTACGGLPDRYAVVPPTVTDCISIAFRSVEIREVSLPAYAAADEIAVLNADGTLVTQDGPLWADSPERAVALELVRNLSQLSGARVASDPWPFEAFPDARVDVRFETFVADARGAFRVSGQYFVAVEDGRRERSGFFDLSVAFDPEGDLAAIATARGQVVLDVAEVLAAEGLR
;
A
#
# COMPACT_ATOMS: atom_id res chain seq x y z
N MET A 1 -62.88 -0.61 -49.70
CA MET A 1 -61.66 0.14 -49.42
C MET A 1 -61.36 -0.12 -47.97
N LYS A 2 -60.34 -1.03 -47.73
CA LYS A 2 -60.03 -1.53 -46.40
C LYS A 2 -58.73 -0.86 -45.94
N HIS A 3 -58.74 -0.13 -44.84
CA HIS A 3 -57.59 0.47 -44.21
C HIS A 3 -56.86 -0.57 -43.39
N LEU A 4 -55.64 -0.89 -43.79
CA LEU A 4 -54.75 -1.78 -43.09
C LEU A 4 -53.90 -0.94 -42.10
N ASN A 5 -54.25 -1.01 -40.81
CA ASN A 5 -53.45 -0.39 -39.75
C ASN A 5 -52.26 -1.29 -39.43
N VAL A 6 -51.04 -0.81 -39.75
CA VAL A 6 -49.79 -1.44 -39.32
C VAL A 6 -49.40 -0.82 -37.98
N LEU A 7 -49.60 -1.57 -36.90
CA LEU A 7 -49.04 -1.25 -35.59
C LEU A 7 -47.54 -1.61 -35.61
N ALA A 8 -46.69 -0.60 -35.70
CA ALA A 8 -45.25 -0.77 -35.45
C ALA A 8 -44.99 -0.78 -33.94
N GLY A 9 -44.79 -1.98 -33.38
CA GLY A 9 -44.39 -2.16 -32.00
C GLY A 9 -42.91 -1.83 -31.85
N ALA A 10 -42.59 -0.67 -31.29
CA ALA A 10 -41.23 -0.33 -30.87
C ALA A 10 -40.89 -1.08 -29.57
N ALA A 11 -40.17 -2.19 -29.68
CA ALA A 11 -39.59 -2.87 -28.52
C ALA A 11 -38.41 -2.04 -28.02
N LEU A 12 -38.58 -1.27 -26.96
CA LEU A 12 -37.49 -0.66 -26.21
C LEU A 12 -36.75 -1.78 -25.44
N LEU A 13 -35.60 -2.19 -25.95
CA LEU A 13 -34.63 -2.99 -25.23
C LEU A 13 -33.98 -2.08 -24.18
N PHE A 14 -34.44 -2.17 -22.91
CA PHE A 14 -33.74 -1.63 -21.78
C PHE A 14 -32.51 -2.54 -21.54
N LEU A 15 -31.36 -2.12 -22.05
CA LEU A 15 -30.06 -2.65 -21.59
C LEU A 15 -29.85 -2.16 -20.17
N THR A 16 -30.25 -2.94 -19.19
CA THR A 16 -29.79 -2.78 -17.80
C THR A 16 -28.33 -3.21 -17.76
N ALA A 17 -27.41 -2.26 -17.95
CA ALA A 17 -26.01 -2.46 -17.61
C ALA A 17 -25.92 -2.53 -16.08
N CYS A 18 -26.10 -3.73 -15.51
CA CYS A 18 -25.73 -4.02 -14.13
C CYS A 18 -24.20 -4.14 -14.06
N GLY A 19 -23.49 -3.02 -14.18
CA GLY A 19 -22.12 -2.89 -13.71
C GLY A 19 -22.19 -2.69 -12.19
N GLY A 20 -22.01 -3.76 -11.40
CA GLY A 20 -21.80 -3.61 -9.96
C GLY A 20 -20.54 -2.77 -9.72
N LEU A 21 -20.51 -2.02 -8.59
CA LEU A 21 -19.28 -1.35 -8.18
C LEU A 21 -18.21 -2.42 -7.91
N PRO A 22 -16.95 -2.16 -8.27
CA PRO A 22 -15.86 -3.10 -7.99
C PRO A 22 -15.68 -3.33 -6.48
N ASP A 23 -15.37 -4.54 -6.11
CA ASP A 23 -15.03 -4.88 -4.72
C ASP A 23 -13.73 -4.17 -4.32
N ARG A 24 -13.71 -3.64 -3.08
CA ARG A 24 -12.54 -2.95 -2.54
C ARG A 24 -11.95 -3.74 -1.37
N TYR A 25 -10.65 -3.96 -1.43
CA TYR A 25 -9.90 -4.71 -0.44
C TYR A 25 -9.14 -3.77 0.50
N ALA A 26 -9.50 -3.81 1.78
CA ALA A 26 -8.80 -3.10 2.83
C ALA A 26 -7.72 -3.98 3.44
N VAL A 27 -6.58 -3.39 3.76
CA VAL A 27 -5.54 -4.07 4.52
C VAL A 27 -5.90 -4.05 6.00
N VAL A 28 -5.97 -5.24 6.60
CA VAL A 28 -6.12 -5.36 8.06
C VAL A 28 -4.74 -5.13 8.70
N PRO A 29 -4.62 -4.18 9.63
CA PRO A 29 -3.35 -3.93 10.28
C PRO A 29 -2.83 -5.18 10.99
N PRO A 30 -1.56 -5.57 10.77
CA PRO A 30 -0.95 -6.66 11.52
C PRO A 30 -0.81 -6.27 13.01
N THR A 31 -0.69 -7.30 13.86
CA THR A 31 -0.42 -7.08 15.28
C THR A 31 1.08 -6.85 15.48
N VAL A 32 1.42 -5.72 16.06
CA VAL A 32 2.82 -5.43 16.47
C VAL A 32 3.05 -6.02 17.84
N THR A 33 4.03 -6.90 17.97
CA THR A 33 4.42 -7.57 19.23
C THR A 33 5.76 -7.11 19.77
N ASP A 34 6.62 -6.60 18.90
CA ASP A 34 7.97 -6.20 19.22
C ASP A 34 8.08 -4.73 19.64
N CYS A 35 9.11 -4.42 20.42
CA CYS A 35 9.46 -3.06 20.77
C CYS A 35 10.89 -2.78 20.31
N ILE A 36 11.06 -1.77 19.48
CA ILE A 36 12.37 -1.37 18.93
C ILE A 36 12.69 0.05 19.40
N SER A 37 13.75 0.20 20.18
CA SER A 37 14.20 1.51 20.63
C SER A 37 14.82 2.30 19.48
N ILE A 38 14.34 3.52 19.25
CA ILE A 38 14.88 4.45 18.27
C ILE A 38 15.50 5.68 18.93
N ALA A 39 16.34 6.43 18.19
CA ALA A 39 17.06 7.60 18.71
C ALA A 39 16.20 8.89 18.75
N PHE A 40 15.03 8.89 18.13
CA PHE A 40 14.19 10.07 17.91
C PHE A 40 12.87 9.97 18.70
N ARG A 41 12.39 11.10 19.23
CA ARG A 41 11.10 11.17 19.95
C ARG A 41 9.94 11.42 18.99
N SER A 42 10.24 12.04 17.85
CA SER A 42 9.25 12.37 16.83
C SER A 42 9.81 12.12 15.44
N VAL A 43 8.98 11.51 14.57
CA VAL A 43 9.34 11.10 13.22
C VAL A 43 8.22 11.46 12.26
N GLU A 44 8.55 12.13 11.17
CA GLU A 44 7.65 12.39 10.06
C GLU A 44 7.91 11.38 8.93
N ILE A 45 6.89 10.71 8.48
CA ILE A 45 6.90 9.99 7.19
C ILE A 45 6.54 11.02 6.13
N ARG A 46 7.57 11.60 5.48
CA ARG A 46 7.42 12.73 4.58
C ARG A 46 6.98 12.29 3.18
N GLU A 47 7.58 11.24 2.66
CA GLU A 47 7.27 10.73 1.33
C GLU A 47 7.24 9.20 1.32
N VAL A 48 6.19 8.66 0.69
CA VAL A 48 6.14 7.26 0.27
C VAL A 48 5.87 7.26 -1.22
N SER A 49 6.79 6.76 -2.02
CA SER A 49 6.58 6.60 -3.45
C SER A 49 6.57 5.14 -3.86
N LEU A 50 5.62 4.78 -4.70
CA LEU A 50 5.42 3.44 -5.25
C LEU A 50 5.70 3.44 -6.76
N PRO A 51 6.09 2.29 -7.34
CA PRO A 51 6.07 2.12 -8.80
C PRO A 51 4.67 2.41 -9.37
N ALA A 52 4.60 2.94 -10.59
CA ALA A 52 3.33 3.37 -11.19
C ALA A 52 2.23 2.29 -11.19
N TYR A 53 2.59 1.02 -11.37
CA TYR A 53 1.65 -0.09 -11.32
C TYR A 53 1.11 -0.37 -9.91
N ALA A 54 1.87 0.00 -8.87
CA ALA A 54 1.51 -0.20 -7.48
C ALA A 54 0.85 1.04 -6.86
N ALA A 55 1.01 2.21 -7.47
CA ALA A 55 0.35 3.46 -7.09
C ALA A 55 -1.11 3.52 -7.59
N ALA A 56 -1.47 2.65 -8.53
CA ALA A 56 -2.83 2.52 -9.04
C ALA A 56 -3.74 1.81 -8.03
N ASP A 57 -5.06 2.08 -8.11
CA ASP A 57 -6.06 1.44 -7.24
C ASP A 57 -6.23 -0.05 -7.56
N GLU A 58 -5.88 -0.48 -8.77
CA GLU A 58 -6.00 -1.86 -9.22
C GLU A 58 -4.95 -2.76 -8.55
N ILE A 59 -5.34 -3.98 -8.24
CA ILE A 59 -4.44 -4.97 -7.66
C ILE A 59 -3.63 -5.62 -8.77
N ALA A 60 -2.33 -5.33 -8.85
CA ALA A 60 -1.41 -5.92 -9.80
C ALA A 60 -0.77 -7.20 -9.25
N VAL A 61 -0.62 -8.21 -10.11
CA VAL A 61 0.05 -9.48 -9.81
C VAL A 61 1.14 -9.73 -10.85
N LEU A 62 2.32 -10.10 -10.38
CA LEU A 62 3.46 -10.49 -11.21
C LEU A 62 3.38 -11.97 -11.53
N ASN A 63 3.17 -12.31 -12.80
CA ASN A 63 3.15 -13.69 -13.27
C ASN A 63 4.56 -14.32 -13.32
N ALA A 64 4.60 -15.64 -13.42
CA ALA A 64 5.87 -16.40 -13.49
C ALA A 64 6.72 -16.10 -14.73
N ASP A 65 6.12 -15.60 -15.80
CA ASP A 65 6.78 -15.15 -17.02
C ASP A 65 7.30 -13.71 -16.97
N GLY A 66 7.10 -13.01 -15.82
CA GLY A 66 7.52 -11.63 -15.61
C GLY A 66 6.51 -10.58 -16.10
N THR A 67 5.33 -10.97 -16.57
CA THR A 67 4.28 -10.03 -16.94
C THR A 67 3.53 -9.55 -15.69
N LEU A 68 3.22 -8.24 -15.65
CA LEU A 68 2.32 -7.66 -14.65
C LEU A 68 0.89 -7.66 -15.22
N VAL A 69 -0.02 -8.28 -14.48
CA VAL A 69 -1.44 -8.32 -14.82
C VAL A 69 -2.23 -7.64 -13.72
N THR A 70 -3.06 -6.69 -14.10
CA THR A 70 -4.08 -6.08 -13.24
C THR A 70 -5.30 -6.99 -13.16
N GLN A 71 -5.82 -7.19 -11.97
CA GLN A 71 -7.07 -7.93 -11.77
C GLN A 71 -8.25 -7.06 -12.19
N ASP A 72 -9.06 -7.54 -13.12
CA ASP A 72 -10.28 -6.84 -13.54
C ASP A 72 -11.31 -6.84 -12.39
N GLY A 73 -11.66 -5.67 -11.93
CA GLY A 73 -12.72 -5.44 -10.94
C GLY A 73 -12.24 -5.13 -9.53
N PRO A 74 -11.41 -5.95 -8.84
CA PRO A 74 -11.02 -5.69 -7.46
C PRO A 74 -10.02 -4.53 -7.35
N LEU A 75 -10.27 -3.63 -6.38
CA LEU A 75 -9.45 -2.44 -6.13
C LEU A 75 -8.97 -2.41 -4.68
N TRP A 76 -7.89 -1.70 -4.42
CA TRP A 76 -7.55 -1.30 -3.06
C TRP A 76 -8.60 -0.35 -2.50
N ALA A 77 -8.86 -0.44 -1.19
CA ALA A 77 -9.87 0.38 -0.53
C ALA A 77 -9.46 1.84 -0.36
N ASP A 78 -8.17 2.15 -0.46
CA ASP A 78 -7.59 3.49 -0.36
C ASP A 78 -6.46 3.63 -1.40
N SER A 79 -6.08 4.88 -1.70
CA SER A 79 -4.89 5.18 -2.52
C SER A 79 -3.67 4.47 -1.92
N PRO A 80 -2.95 3.65 -2.68
CA PRO A 80 -1.89 2.80 -2.14
C PRO A 80 -0.76 3.57 -1.43
N GLU A 81 -0.31 4.69 -1.99
CA GLU A 81 0.77 5.51 -1.37
C GLU A 81 0.33 6.08 -0.02
N ARG A 82 -0.90 6.62 0.03
CA ARG A 82 -1.47 7.13 1.28
C ARG A 82 -1.67 6.02 2.31
N ALA A 83 -2.18 4.87 1.88
CA ALA A 83 -2.40 3.72 2.75
C ALA A 83 -1.09 3.24 3.38
N VAL A 84 -0.03 3.04 2.55
CA VAL A 84 1.30 2.62 3.03
C VAL A 84 1.90 3.66 3.99
N ALA A 85 1.76 4.95 3.70
CA ALA A 85 2.24 6.00 4.61
C ALA A 85 1.57 5.91 5.99
N LEU A 86 0.24 5.72 6.03
CA LEU A 86 -0.52 5.58 7.28
C LEU A 86 -0.22 4.25 8.00
N GLU A 87 0.03 3.18 7.27
CA GLU A 87 0.46 1.89 7.81
C GLU A 87 1.84 2.02 8.47
N LEU A 88 2.81 2.67 7.81
CA LEU A 88 4.13 2.95 8.37
C LEU A 88 4.06 3.82 9.63
N VAL A 89 3.25 4.89 9.61
CA VAL A 89 3.01 5.74 10.79
C VAL A 89 2.53 4.91 11.97
N ARG A 90 1.50 4.09 11.78
CA ARG A 90 0.93 3.23 12.82
C ARG A 90 1.96 2.23 13.35
N ASN A 91 2.60 1.50 12.44
CA ASN A 91 3.55 0.45 12.80
C ASN A 91 4.77 1.02 13.54
N LEU A 92 5.37 2.10 13.05
CA LEU A 92 6.50 2.76 13.71
C LEU A 92 6.11 3.34 15.07
N SER A 93 4.90 3.92 15.21
CA SER A 93 4.42 4.39 16.52
C SER A 93 4.30 3.26 17.53
N GLN A 94 3.78 2.10 17.11
CA GLN A 94 3.61 0.94 17.98
C GLN A 94 4.95 0.27 18.31
N LEU A 95 5.83 0.11 17.32
CA LEU A 95 7.16 -0.47 17.50
C LEU A 95 8.03 0.36 18.45
N SER A 96 8.03 1.69 18.30
CA SER A 96 9.00 2.56 18.98
C SER A 96 8.46 3.34 20.17
N GLY A 97 7.14 3.50 20.25
CA GLY A 97 6.50 4.42 21.21
C GLY A 97 6.75 5.88 20.91
N ALA A 98 7.43 6.23 19.81
CA ALA A 98 7.66 7.60 19.38
C ALA A 98 6.39 8.23 18.81
N ARG A 99 6.38 9.57 18.75
CA ARG A 99 5.35 10.32 18.03
C ARG A 99 5.64 10.27 16.53
N VAL A 100 4.85 9.53 15.79
CA VAL A 100 5.00 9.41 14.33
C VAL A 100 3.77 9.98 13.63
N ALA A 101 3.97 10.76 12.58
CA ALA A 101 2.89 11.26 11.72
C ALA A 101 3.35 11.34 10.27
N SER A 102 2.40 11.33 9.33
CA SER A 102 2.69 11.57 7.91
C SER A 102 2.72 13.06 7.59
N ASP A 103 3.26 13.40 6.43
CA ASP A 103 3.10 14.72 5.82
C ASP A 103 1.60 15.02 5.52
N PRO A 104 1.10 16.25 5.75
CA PRO A 104 1.77 17.37 6.41
C PRO A 104 1.92 17.16 7.93
N TRP A 105 3.08 17.52 8.47
CA TRP A 105 3.36 17.38 9.89
C TRP A 105 2.36 18.19 10.73
N PRO A 106 1.61 17.55 11.65
CA PRO A 106 0.46 18.21 12.31
C PRO A 106 0.80 18.96 13.61
N PHE A 107 2.08 19.03 14.00
CA PHE A 107 2.50 19.61 15.29
C PHE A 107 3.29 20.89 15.11
N GLU A 108 3.25 21.77 16.12
CA GLU A 108 3.96 23.06 16.16
C GLU A 108 5.49 22.90 16.09
N ALA A 109 6.03 21.95 16.87
CA ALA A 109 7.45 21.66 16.88
C ALA A 109 7.82 20.81 15.66
N PHE A 110 8.95 21.08 15.03
CA PHE A 110 9.47 20.24 13.95
C PHE A 110 9.74 18.81 14.42
N PRO A 111 9.61 17.81 13.54
CA PRO A 111 9.98 16.45 13.86
C PRO A 111 11.49 16.32 14.05
N ASP A 112 11.93 15.42 14.96
CA ASP A 112 13.35 15.15 15.17
C ASP A 112 14.01 14.50 13.95
N ALA A 113 13.25 13.68 13.21
CA ALA A 113 13.68 13.04 11.96
C ALA A 113 12.56 13.01 10.93
N ARG A 114 12.93 13.04 9.65
CA ARG A 114 12.05 12.86 8.50
C ARG A 114 12.47 11.65 7.71
N VAL A 115 11.53 10.85 7.29
CA VAL A 115 11.76 9.61 6.56
C VAL A 115 11.09 9.66 5.20
N ASP A 116 11.86 9.40 4.14
CA ASP A 116 11.36 9.12 2.80
C ASP A 116 11.54 7.63 2.53
N VAL A 117 10.53 6.97 1.96
CA VAL A 117 10.57 5.58 1.56
C VAL A 117 10.22 5.47 0.08
N ARG A 118 11.12 4.93 -0.71
CA ARG A 118 10.96 4.79 -2.17
C ARG A 118 11.00 3.32 -2.54
N PHE A 119 9.85 2.81 -2.92
CA PHE A 119 9.72 1.43 -3.36
C PHE A 119 10.11 1.29 -4.84
N GLU A 120 10.97 0.33 -5.14
CA GLU A 120 11.32 -0.10 -6.49
C GLU A 120 10.43 -1.27 -6.92
N THR A 121 10.07 -2.13 -5.97
CA THR A 121 9.13 -3.24 -6.16
C THR A 121 8.08 -3.18 -5.06
N PHE A 122 6.81 -3.38 -5.42
CA PHE A 122 5.69 -3.49 -4.49
C PHE A 122 4.58 -4.31 -5.16
N VAL A 123 4.63 -5.65 -5.05
CA VAL A 123 3.79 -6.51 -5.88
C VAL A 123 3.55 -7.88 -5.27
N ALA A 124 2.34 -8.42 -5.49
CA ALA A 124 2.07 -9.84 -5.29
C ALA A 124 2.66 -10.65 -6.44
N ASP A 125 3.40 -11.72 -6.13
CA ASP A 125 3.92 -12.69 -7.10
C ASP A 125 2.94 -13.88 -7.19
N ALA A 126 2.58 -14.31 -8.37
CA ALA A 126 1.69 -15.45 -8.62
C ALA A 126 2.17 -16.78 -7.98
N ARG A 127 3.44 -16.83 -7.51
CA ARG A 127 3.99 -17.98 -6.78
C ARG A 127 3.70 -17.95 -5.28
N GLY A 128 2.95 -16.95 -4.79
CA GLY A 128 2.50 -16.86 -3.40
C GLY A 128 3.41 -16.06 -2.47
N ALA A 129 4.00 -14.97 -2.94
CA ALA A 129 4.73 -14.03 -2.10
C ALA A 129 4.38 -12.57 -2.44
N PHE A 130 4.13 -11.74 -1.45
CA PHE A 130 4.12 -10.30 -1.63
C PHE A 130 5.55 -9.78 -1.44
N ARG A 131 6.09 -9.12 -2.45
CA ARG A 131 7.49 -8.69 -2.51
C ARG A 131 7.61 -7.19 -2.52
N VAL A 132 8.53 -6.68 -1.73
CA VAL A 132 8.89 -5.25 -1.72
C VAL A 132 10.41 -5.11 -1.72
N SER A 133 10.89 -4.18 -2.51
CA SER A 133 12.28 -3.70 -2.46
C SER A 133 12.30 -2.20 -2.64
N GLY A 134 13.35 -1.56 -2.15
CA GLY A 134 13.48 -0.12 -2.28
C GLY A 134 14.54 0.48 -1.36
N GLN A 135 14.43 1.77 -1.14
CA GLN A 135 15.37 2.58 -0.38
C GLN A 135 14.64 3.43 0.64
N TYR A 136 15.31 3.71 1.75
CA TYR A 136 14.86 4.71 2.70
C TYR A 136 15.93 5.78 2.93
N PHE A 137 15.50 6.97 3.30
CA PHE A 137 16.33 8.10 3.67
C PHE A 137 15.79 8.71 4.95
N VAL A 138 16.68 8.90 5.92
CA VAL A 138 16.39 9.56 7.18
C VAL A 138 17.15 10.87 7.22
N ALA A 139 16.43 11.98 7.18
CA ALA A 139 16.98 13.33 7.28
C ALA A 139 16.75 13.88 8.69
N VAL A 140 17.76 14.56 9.22
CA VAL A 140 17.74 15.20 10.54
C VAL A 140 18.13 16.67 10.37
N GLU A 141 17.45 17.59 11.07
CA GLU A 141 17.64 19.03 10.85
C GLU A 141 19.08 19.51 11.05
N ASP A 142 19.80 18.91 12.00
CA ASP A 142 21.20 19.27 12.27
C ASP A 142 22.22 18.53 11.35
N GLY A 143 21.75 17.72 10.39
CA GLY A 143 22.56 16.91 9.51
C GLY A 143 23.32 15.76 10.18
N ARG A 144 23.14 15.58 11.49
CA ARG A 144 23.77 14.50 12.24
C ARG A 144 22.84 13.29 12.28
N ARG A 145 23.41 12.10 12.21
CA ARG A 145 22.66 10.84 12.21
C ARG A 145 21.74 10.65 11.00
N GLU A 146 21.95 11.40 9.93
CA GLU A 146 21.31 11.08 8.66
C GLU A 146 21.71 9.67 8.21
N ARG A 147 20.75 8.93 7.71
CA ARG A 147 20.94 7.56 7.27
C ARG A 147 20.19 7.31 5.98
N SER A 148 20.68 6.33 5.24
CA SER A 148 19.97 5.73 4.13
C SER A 148 20.30 4.25 4.07
N GLY A 149 19.41 3.47 3.51
CA GLY A 149 19.61 2.04 3.33
C GLY A 149 18.66 1.48 2.30
N PHE A 150 18.83 0.19 2.05
CA PHE A 150 17.99 -0.59 1.15
C PHE A 150 17.22 -1.63 1.94
N PHE A 151 16.10 -2.04 1.38
CA PHE A 151 15.37 -3.21 1.86
C PHE A 151 14.95 -4.08 0.68
N ASP A 152 14.90 -5.39 0.91
CA ASP A 152 14.37 -6.40 0.00
C ASP A 152 13.71 -7.47 0.87
N LEU A 153 12.38 -7.45 0.92
CA LEU A 153 11.56 -8.22 1.85
C LEU A 153 10.44 -8.94 1.10
N SER A 154 9.98 -10.04 1.67
CA SER A 154 8.85 -10.77 1.12
C SER A 154 8.09 -11.51 2.21
N VAL A 155 6.75 -11.53 2.08
CA VAL A 155 5.85 -12.29 2.94
C VAL A 155 5.08 -13.31 2.09
N ALA A 156 5.13 -14.56 2.49
CA ALA A 156 4.42 -15.62 1.79
C ALA A 156 2.90 -15.53 2.03
N PHE A 157 2.11 -15.89 1.02
CA PHE A 157 0.68 -16.11 1.12
C PHE A 157 0.29 -17.35 0.31
N ASP A 158 -0.91 -17.88 0.54
CA ASP A 158 -1.44 -19.00 -0.25
C ASP A 158 -1.78 -18.54 -1.67
N PRO A 159 -1.09 -19.01 -2.71
CA PRO A 159 -1.36 -18.58 -4.08
C PRO A 159 -2.73 -19.03 -4.61
N GLU A 160 -3.34 -20.05 -4.00
CA GLU A 160 -4.72 -20.50 -4.28
C GLU A 160 -5.75 -19.76 -3.40
N GLY A 161 -5.28 -18.89 -2.51
CA GLY A 161 -6.11 -18.09 -1.63
C GLY A 161 -6.84 -16.96 -2.37
N ASP A 162 -7.71 -16.28 -1.65
CA ASP A 162 -8.40 -15.10 -2.14
C ASP A 162 -7.52 -13.82 -2.07
N LEU A 163 -8.03 -12.73 -2.60
CA LEU A 163 -7.34 -11.43 -2.54
C LEU A 163 -7.13 -10.90 -1.12
N ALA A 164 -7.88 -11.40 -0.13
CA ALA A 164 -7.66 -11.07 1.27
C ALA A 164 -6.32 -11.65 1.79
N ALA A 165 -5.86 -12.78 1.23
CA ALA A 165 -4.53 -13.31 1.53
C ALA A 165 -3.42 -12.37 1.02
N ILE A 166 -3.57 -11.83 -0.17
CA ILE A 166 -2.66 -10.80 -0.73
C ILE A 166 -2.67 -9.53 0.15
N ALA A 167 -3.86 -9.05 0.54
CA ALA A 167 -3.99 -7.87 1.40
C ALA A 167 -3.34 -8.08 2.79
N THR A 168 -3.48 -9.29 3.35
CA THR A 168 -2.82 -9.65 4.62
C THR A 168 -1.30 -9.67 4.48
N ALA A 169 -0.77 -10.29 3.43
CA ALA A 169 0.66 -10.33 3.17
C ALA A 169 1.24 -8.92 2.91
N ARG A 170 0.48 -8.06 2.18
CA ARG A 170 0.83 -6.65 1.99
C ARG A 170 0.95 -5.91 3.33
N GLY A 171 -0.02 -6.07 4.22
CA GLY A 171 0.03 -5.44 5.54
C GLY A 171 1.23 -5.89 6.36
N GLN A 172 1.53 -7.19 6.34
CA GLN A 172 2.68 -7.74 7.06
C GLN A 172 4.00 -7.22 6.50
N VAL A 173 4.20 -7.21 5.18
CA VAL A 173 5.46 -6.73 4.60
C VAL A 173 5.70 -5.24 4.87
N VAL A 174 4.65 -4.42 5.00
CA VAL A 174 4.79 -3.01 5.40
C VAL A 174 5.17 -2.89 6.88
N LEU A 175 4.72 -3.81 7.74
CA LEU A 175 5.25 -3.90 9.11
C LEU A 175 6.73 -4.26 9.09
N ASP A 176 7.14 -5.25 8.30
CA ASP A 176 8.56 -5.65 8.19
C ASP A 176 9.44 -4.48 7.71
N VAL A 177 8.95 -3.65 6.76
CA VAL A 177 9.63 -2.40 6.37
C VAL A 177 9.74 -1.44 7.56
N ALA A 178 8.69 -1.27 8.36
CA ALA A 178 8.74 -0.41 9.55
C ALA A 178 9.75 -0.93 10.58
N GLU A 179 9.93 -2.24 10.72
CA GLU A 179 10.95 -2.85 11.58
C GLU A 179 12.36 -2.52 11.08
N VAL A 180 12.62 -2.63 9.77
CA VAL A 180 13.90 -2.21 9.17
C VAL A 180 14.16 -0.73 9.42
N LEU A 181 13.17 0.14 9.21
CA LEU A 181 13.29 1.58 9.47
C LEU A 181 13.62 1.85 10.94
N ALA A 182 12.96 1.19 11.87
CA ALA A 182 13.20 1.35 13.30
C ALA A 182 14.58 0.81 13.72
N ALA A 183 14.97 -0.37 13.23
CA ALA A 183 16.19 -1.06 13.64
C ALA A 183 17.45 -0.48 13.01
N GLU A 184 17.38 0.04 11.80
CA GLU A 184 18.56 0.46 11.01
C GLU A 184 18.54 1.96 10.71
N GLY A 185 17.39 2.51 10.31
CA GLY A 185 17.25 3.91 9.90
C GLY A 185 17.21 4.88 11.08
N LEU A 186 16.49 4.54 12.13
CA LEU A 186 16.14 5.44 13.23
C LEU A 186 16.94 5.20 14.54
N ARG A 187 17.95 4.38 14.49
CA ARG A 187 18.85 4.12 15.62
C ARG A 187 19.91 5.18 15.84
#